data_6bc277a9206a579102b70a8cfcb3bb0e
#
_entry.id   6bc277a9206a579102b70a8cfcb3bb0e
#
_cell.length_a   1.000
_cell.length_b   1.000
_cell.length_c   1.000
_cell.angle_alpha   90.00
_cell.angle_beta   90.00
_cell.angle_gamma   90.00
#
_symmetry.space_group_name_H-M   'P 1'
#
loop_
_entity.id
_entity.type
_entity.pdbx_description
1 polymer ?
#
loop_
_entity_poly.entity_id
_entity_poly.type
_entity_poly.pdbx_seq_one_letter_code
_entity_poly.pdbx_strand_id
1 'polypeptide(L)'
;MTRKKLAERNEAYLQWLMTLVGGFLGTFAITQHSGIFASAQTGNVMEIAVELVSLKTGMIGYRLLAVLIFATGIVLAYILTNYTKLNMRKLALWVDAFGLLASSLLPLEPVFIGTYPIFFCSAFQWGVYSAADGFNSSSIFTTNNFKQCVIGWTQYILTKDRVFRKKAVMYTNSVICFVLGCLLGVWSVNTFAASGAYVAFLPLLGARVIIGLCENVPENETPEEIEEEAAEEEEEAVLLEEDAEMEDHEEEETK
;
A
#
# COMPACT_ATOMS: atom_id res chain seq x y z
N MET A 1 7.09 8.20 24.77
CA MET A 1 7.23 7.65 23.39
C MET A 1 7.96 8.69 22.57
N THR A 2 9.15 8.36 22.05
CA THR A 2 10.01 9.29 21.34
C THR A 2 9.36 9.77 20.03
N ARG A 3 9.79 10.96 19.55
CA ARG A 3 9.30 11.56 18.28
C ARG A 3 9.57 10.66 17.08
N LYS A 4 10.71 9.97 17.06
CA LYS A 4 11.09 9.02 16.03
C LYS A 4 10.12 7.82 15.96
N LYS A 5 9.82 7.19 17.08
CA LYS A 5 8.81 6.11 17.17
C LYS A 5 7.42 6.60 16.73
N LEU A 6 7.07 7.87 17.02
CA LEU A 6 5.81 8.47 16.56
C LEU A 6 5.81 8.66 15.03
N ALA A 7 6.91 9.14 14.45
CA ALA A 7 7.06 9.33 13.01
C ALA A 7 6.97 7.99 12.26
N GLU A 8 7.73 6.98 12.69
CA GLU A 8 7.70 5.63 12.13
C GLU A 8 6.30 5.02 12.19
N ARG A 9 5.60 5.17 13.32
CA ARG A 9 4.21 4.71 13.47
C ARG A 9 3.25 5.40 12.51
N ASN A 10 3.40 6.70 12.33
CA ASN A 10 2.57 7.46 11.39
C ASN A 10 2.84 7.05 9.94
N GLU A 11 4.09 6.75 9.60
CA GLU A 11 4.43 6.22 8.27
C GLU A 11 3.82 4.84 8.01
N ALA A 12 3.84 3.94 9.00
CA ALA A 12 3.17 2.65 8.90
C ALA A 12 1.65 2.81 8.71
N TYR A 13 0.99 3.67 9.49
CA TYR A 13 -0.43 3.96 9.34
C TYR A 13 -0.77 4.55 7.97
N LEU A 14 0.06 5.48 7.47
CA LEU A 14 -0.10 6.02 6.14
C LEU A 14 -0.01 4.94 5.06
N GLN A 15 0.99 4.06 5.15
CA GLN A 15 1.17 2.94 4.22
C GLN A 15 -0.04 1.99 4.25
N TRP A 16 -0.54 1.61 5.43
CA TRP A 16 -1.72 0.74 5.55
C TRP A 16 -2.97 1.39 4.97
N LEU A 17 -3.15 2.67 5.20
CA LEU A 17 -4.30 3.41 4.66
C LEU A 17 -4.22 3.55 3.14
N MET A 18 -3.02 3.79 2.59
CA MET A 18 -2.82 3.80 1.13
C MET A 18 -2.96 2.39 0.53
N THR A 19 -2.62 1.35 1.28
CA THR A 19 -2.88 -0.04 0.87
C THR A 19 -4.39 -0.34 0.83
N LEU A 20 -5.16 0.20 1.76
CA LEU A 20 -6.63 0.16 1.71
C LEU A 20 -7.16 0.86 0.45
N VAL A 21 -6.66 2.07 0.15
CA VAL A 21 -7.00 2.79 -1.08
C VAL A 21 -6.64 1.97 -2.32
N GLY A 22 -5.46 1.31 -2.35
CA GLY A 22 -5.05 0.45 -3.46
C GLY A 22 -5.97 -0.75 -3.68
N GLY A 23 -6.42 -1.39 -2.60
CA GLY A 23 -7.44 -2.45 -2.65
C GLY A 23 -8.77 -1.94 -3.18
N PHE A 24 -9.19 -0.76 -2.74
CA PHE A 24 -10.40 -0.08 -3.26
C PHE A 24 -10.30 0.20 -4.75
N LEU A 25 -9.22 0.83 -5.22
CA LEU A 25 -8.98 1.14 -6.64
C LEU A 25 -9.10 -0.11 -7.53
N GLY A 26 -8.43 -1.20 -7.10
CA GLY A 26 -8.45 -2.46 -7.84
C GLY A 26 -9.87 -3.04 -7.96
N THR A 27 -10.60 -3.12 -6.86
CA THR A 27 -11.95 -3.72 -6.85
C THR A 27 -13.03 -2.80 -7.39
N PHE A 28 -12.88 -1.48 -7.27
CA PHE A 28 -13.72 -0.51 -7.96
C PHE A 28 -13.63 -0.73 -9.48
N ALA A 29 -12.41 -0.82 -10.03
CA ALA A 29 -12.22 -1.08 -11.46
C ALA A 29 -12.83 -2.42 -11.90
N ILE A 30 -12.57 -3.50 -11.16
CA ILE A 30 -13.12 -4.84 -11.47
C ILE A 30 -14.64 -4.83 -11.47
N THR A 31 -15.26 -4.22 -10.45
CA THR A 31 -16.72 -4.29 -10.25
C THR A 31 -17.46 -3.34 -11.19
N GLN A 32 -16.93 -2.13 -11.40
CA GLN A 32 -17.55 -1.11 -12.26
C GLN A 32 -17.32 -1.39 -13.74
N HIS A 33 -16.19 -2.01 -14.12
CA HIS A 33 -15.75 -2.16 -15.51
C HIS A 33 -15.52 -3.63 -15.90
N SER A 34 -16.52 -4.50 -15.65
CA SER A 34 -16.63 -5.86 -16.19
C SER A 34 -15.39 -6.76 -16.02
N GLY A 35 -14.75 -6.69 -14.86
CA GLY A 35 -13.67 -7.62 -14.48
C GLY A 35 -12.26 -7.19 -14.87
N ILE A 36 -12.05 -5.97 -15.37
CA ILE A 36 -10.70 -5.49 -15.69
C ILE A 36 -9.93 -5.12 -14.43
N PHE A 37 -8.82 -5.83 -14.19
CA PHE A 37 -7.96 -5.60 -13.06
C PHE A 37 -6.93 -4.49 -13.35
N ALA A 38 -7.32 -3.24 -13.14
CA ALA A 38 -6.53 -2.08 -13.52
C ALA A 38 -5.24 -1.88 -12.69
N SER A 39 -5.14 -2.41 -11.48
CA SER A 39 -3.94 -2.30 -10.65
C SER A 39 -2.88 -3.38 -10.94
N ALA A 40 -3.16 -4.44 -11.71
CA ALA A 40 -2.22 -5.53 -11.96
C ALA A 40 -1.93 -5.77 -13.44
N GLN A 41 -0.66 -5.59 -13.83
CA GLN A 41 -0.24 -5.80 -15.22
C GLN A 41 -0.08 -7.28 -15.60
N THR A 42 0.22 -8.15 -14.64
CA THR A 42 0.37 -9.58 -14.88
C THR A 42 -0.84 -10.19 -15.58
N GLY A 43 -2.06 -9.88 -15.10
CA GLY A 43 -3.31 -10.33 -15.72
C GLY A 43 -3.46 -9.81 -17.15
N ASN A 44 -3.18 -8.53 -17.38
CA ASN A 44 -3.29 -7.93 -18.71
C ASN A 44 -2.32 -8.56 -19.72
N VAL A 45 -1.08 -8.85 -19.32
CA VAL A 45 -0.09 -9.51 -20.17
C VAL A 45 -0.52 -10.96 -20.49
N MET A 46 -1.03 -11.69 -19.50
CA MET A 46 -1.54 -13.05 -19.71
C MET A 46 -2.73 -13.07 -20.67
N GLU A 47 -3.67 -12.14 -20.52
CA GLU A 47 -4.82 -12.01 -21.41
C GLU A 47 -4.41 -11.62 -22.84
N ILE A 48 -3.41 -10.75 -23.02
CA ILE A 48 -2.85 -10.47 -24.36
C ILE A 48 -2.33 -11.74 -25.00
N ALA A 49 -1.61 -12.59 -24.26
CA ALA A 49 -1.10 -13.86 -24.78
C ALA A 49 -2.24 -14.81 -25.16
N VAL A 50 -3.28 -14.92 -24.33
CA VAL A 50 -4.47 -15.72 -24.61
C VAL A 50 -5.19 -15.23 -25.87
N GLU A 51 -5.38 -13.92 -25.99
CA GLU A 51 -6.06 -13.30 -27.15
C GLU A 51 -5.26 -13.52 -28.45
N LEU A 52 -3.92 -13.40 -28.40
CA LEU A 52 -3.06 -13.64 -29.55
C LEU A 52 -3.15 -15.09 -30.05
N VAL A 53 -3.06 -16.06 -29.14
CA VAL A 53 -3.13 -17.49 -29.50
C VAL A 53 -4.52 -17.88 -29.96
N SER A 54 -5.56 -17.30 -29.36
CA SER A 54 -6.97 -17.58 -29.71
C SER A 54 -7.46 -16.83 -30.94
N LEU A 55 -6.60 -15.99 -31.56
CA LEU A 55 -6.95 -15.10 -32.69
C LEU A 55 -8.14 -14.15 -32.40
N LYS A 56 -8.42 -13.87 -31.13
CA LYS A 56 -9.45 -12.93 -30.67
C LYS A 56 -8.82 -11.57 -30.35
N THR A 57 -8.35 -10.85 -31.36
CA THR A 57 -7.48 -9.68 -31.20
C THR A 57 -8.20 -8.37 -30.86
N GLY A 58 -9.52 -8.41 -30.66
CA GLY A 58 -10.33 -7.18 -30.52
C GLY A 58 -9.98 -6.29 -29.34
N MET A 59 -9.43 -6.84 -28.24
CA MET A 59 -9.10 -6.10 -27.03
C MET A 59 -7.59 -5.83 -26.85
N ILE A 60 -6.74 -6.41 -27.68
CA ILE A 60 -5.26 -6.29 -27.55
C ILE A 60 -4.81 -4.83 -27.55
N GLY A 61 -5.35 -4.00 -28.47
CA GLY A 61 -5.00 -2.57 -28.56
C GLY A 61 -5.33 -1.81 -27.25
N TYR A 62 -6.48 -2.08 -26.66
CA TYR A 62 -6.89 -1.49 -25.38
C TYR A 62 -6.00 -1.93 -24.23
N ARG A 63 -5.64 -3.22 -24.17
CA ARG A 63 -4.72 -3.75 -23.15
C ARG A 63 -3.31 -3.19 -23.27
N LEU A 64 -2.78 -3.08 -24.50
CA LEU A 64 -1.48 -2.46 -24.74
C LEU A 64 -1.47 -0.98 -24.32
N LEU A 65 -2.53 -0.25 -24.62
CA LEU A 65 -2.66 1.14 -24.17
C LEU A 65 -2.74 1.22 -22.63
N ALA A 66 -3.45 0.29 -21.96
CA ALA A 66 -3.48 0.22 -20.52
C ALA A 66 -2.09 -0.02 -19.91
N VAL A 67 -1.27 -0.90 -20.49
CA VAL A 67 0.12 -1.14 -20.09
C VAL A 67 0.96 0.13 -20.25
N LEU A 68 0.82 0.85 -21.36
CA LEU A 68 1.53 2.12 -21.60
C LEU A 68 1.11 3.21 -20.61
N ILE A 69 -0.19 3.33 -20.32
CA ILE A 69 -0.70 4.28 -19.33
C ILE A 69 -0.15 3.96 -17.93
N PHE A 70 -0.14 2.68 -17.55
CA PHE A 70 0.44 2.24 -16.28
C PHE A 70 1.94 2.56 -16.20
N ALA A 71 2.71 2.24 -17.26
CA ALA A 71 4.12 2.57 -17.36
C ALA A 71 4.36 4.09 -17.24
N THR A 72 3.51 4.90 -17.88
CA THR A 72 3.58 6.37 -17.77
C THR A 72 3.37 6.85 -16.35
N GLY A 73 2.45 6.24 -15.59
CA GLY A 73 2.24 6.53 -14.17
C GLY A 73 3.51 6.30 -13.34
N ILE A 74 4.20 5.16 -13.55
CA ILE A 74 5.48 4.86 -12.87
C ILE A 74 6.56 5.87 -13.26
N VAL A 75 6.73 6.15 -14.56
CA VAL A 75 7.75 7.09 -15.05
C VAL A 75 7.53 8.47 -14.47
N LEU A 76 6.30 8.97 -14.47
CA LEU A 76 5.99 10.28 -13.91
C LEU A 76 6.22 10.32 -12.39
N ALA A 77 5.81 9.29 -11.64
CA ALA A 77 6.10 9.20 -10.21
C ALA A 77 7.61 9.26 -9.97
N TYR A 78 8.40 8.50 -10.71
CA TYR A 78 9.86 8.51 -10.60
C TYR A 78 10.48 9.87 -10.92
N ILE A 79 10.12 10.46 -12.06
CA ILE A 79 10.66 11.77 -12.49
C ILE A 79 10.31 12.85 -11.48
N LEU A 80 9.05 12.94 -11.07
CA LEU A 80 8.62 13.96 -10.13
C LEU A 80 9.26 13.80 -8.76
N THR A 81 9.44 12.57 -8.28
CA THR A 81 10.12 12.29 -7.01
C THR A 81 11.59 12.74 -7.03
N ASN A 82 12.31 12.46 -8.11
CA ASN A 82 13.76 12.68 -8.15
C ASN A 82 14.18 14.05 -8.67
N TYR A 83 13.35 14.71 -9.47
CA TYR A 83 13.71 15.94 -10.17
C TYR A 83 12.85 17.17 -9.78
N THR A 84 11.90 17.01 -8.83
CA THR A 84 11.11 18.15 -8.35
C THR A 84 11.10 18.19 -6.82
N LYS A 85 10.69 19.35 -6.28
CA LYS A 85 10.50 19.53 -4.83
C LYS A 85 9.03 19.38 -4.40
N LEU A 86 8.22 18.72 -5.21
CA LEU A 86 6.81 18.52 -4.91
C LEU A 86 6.64 17.53 -3.77
N ASN A 87 5.64 17.76 -2.93
CA ASN A 87 5.25 16.78 -1.94
C ASN A 87 4.52 15.62 -2.63
N MET A 88 5.27 14.59 -2.97
CA MET A 88 4.78 13.45 -3.74
C MET A 88 3.67 12.70 -3.02
N ARG A 89 3.75 12.60 -1.68
CA ARG A 89 2.69 11.94 -0.88
C ARG A 89 1.35 12.66 -1.06
N LYS A 90 1.32 13.99 -0.96
CA LYS A 90 0.10 14.80 -1.21
C LYS A 90 -0.35 14.73 -2.65
N LEU A 91 0.59 14.78 -3.60
CA LEU A 91 0.27 14.71 -5.03
C LEU A 91 -0.41 13.38 -5.38
N ALA A 92 0.08 12.25 -4.84
CA ALA A 92 -0.53 10.94 -5.08
C ALA A 92 -1.99 10.88 -4.60
N LEU A 93 -2.33 11.50 -3.45
CA LEU A 93 -3.74 11.57 -3.01
C LEU A 93 -4.63 12.29 -4.02
N TRP A 94 -4.15 13.39 -4.61
CA TRP A 94 -4.89 14.09 -5.64
C TRP A 94 -5.00 13.28 -6.93
N VAL A 95 -3.94 12.59 -7.32
CA VAL A 95 -3.94 11.71 -8.50
C VAL A 95 -4.96 10.59 -8.32
N ASP A 96 -5.02 9.95 -7.16
CA ASP A 96 -6.00 8.91 -6.85
C ASP A 96 -7.44 9.46 -6.86
N ALA A 97 -7.66 10.62 -6.21
CA ALA A 97 -8.96 11.27 -6.18
C ALA A 97 -9.46 11.64 -7.59
N PHE A 98 -8.59 12.25 -8.41
CA PHE A 98 -8.93 12.60 -9.79
C PHE A 98 -9.07 11.37 -10.69
N GLY A 99 -8.26 10.33 -10.49
CA GLY A 99 -8.38 9.08 -11.22
C GLY A 99 -9.72 8.39 -10.98
N LEU A 100 -10.15 8.31 -9.71
CA LEU A 100 -11.46 7.78 -9.34
C LEU A 100 -12.61 8.63 -9.89
N LEU A 101 -12.51 9.95 -9.76
CA LEU A 101 -13.51 10.87 -10.31
C LEU A 101 -13.62 10.72 -11.83
N ALA A 102 -12.50 10.71 -12.55
CA ALA A 102 -12.48 10.52 -13.99
C ALA A 102 -13.09 9.18 -14.39
N SER A 103 -12.71 8.09 -13.72
CA SER A 103 -13.26 6.75 -13.96
C SER A 103 -14.77 6.69 -13.73
N SER A 104 -15.28 7.39 -12.71
CA SER A 104 -16.73 7.43 -12.41
C SER A 104 -17.56 8.20 -13.43
N LEU A 105 -16.94 9.13 -14.17
CA LEU A 105 -17.60 9.98 -15.17
C LEU A 105 -17.46 9.44 -16.60
N LEU A 106 -16.52 8.53 -16.84
CA LEU A 106 -16.30 7.95 -18.15
C LEU A 106 -17.32 6.85 -18.47
N PRO A 107 -17.64 6.63 -19.78
CA PRO A 107 -18.59 5.61 -20.17
C PRO A 107 -18.11 4.20 -19.78
N LEU A 108 -19.08 3.32 -19.52
CA LEU A 108 -18.82 1.90 -19.23
C LEU A 108 -18.36 1.13 -20.46
N GLU A 109 -18.74 1.60 -21.65
CA GLU A 109 -18.35 0.98 -22.92
C GLU A 109 -17.63 2.01 -23.82
N PRO A 110 -16.50 1.67 -24.46
CA PRO A 110 -15.74 0.40 -24.29
C PRO A 110 -15.13 0.29 -22.88
N VAL A 111 -15.18 -0.89 -22.31
CA VAL A 111 -14.86 -1.19 -20.88
C VAL A 111 -13.52 -0.62 -20.41
N PHE A 112 -12.50 -0.60 -21.29
CA PHE A 112 -11.16 -0.10 -20.95
C PHE A 112 -11.08 1.41 -20.74
N ILE A 113 -11.93 2.20 -21.42
CA ILE A 113 -11.84 3.67 -21.37
C ILE A 113 -12.03 4.15 -19.93
N GLY A 114 -13.03 3.62 -19.22
CA GLY A 114 -13.29 3.97 -17.84
C GLY A 114 -12.23 3.47 -16.85
N THR A 115 -11.42 2.46 -17.23
CA THR A 115 -10.36 1.93 -16.36
C THR A 115 -9.01 2.63 -16.52
N TYR A 116 -8.75 3.34 -17.62
CA TYR A 116 -7.46 4.00 -17.86
C TYR A 116 -7.04 4.98 -16.75
N PRO A 117 -7.92 5.81 -16.18
CA PRO A 117 -7.56 6.64 -15.03
C PRO A 117 -7.10 5.81 -13.83
N ILE A 118 -7.71 4.62 -13.59
CA ILE A 118 -7.31 3.75 -12.46
C ILE A 118 -5.95 3.09 -12.74
N PHE A 119 -5.66 2.68 -13.99
CA PHE A 119 -4.33 2.21 -14.36
C PHE A 119 -3.25 3.26 -14.04
N PHE A 120 -3.51 4.51 -14.41
CA PHE A 120 -2.56 5.59 -14.17
C PHE A 120 -2.37 5.87 -12.68
N CYS A 121 -3.46 6.12 -11.94
CA CYS A 121 -3.36 6.51 -10.53
C CYS A 121 -2.80 5.36 -9.66
N SER A 122 -3.19 4.10 -9.90
CA SER A 122 -2.60 2.95 -9.21
C SER A 122 -1.09 2.87 -9.42
N ALA A 123 -0.62 3.05 -10.65
CA ALA A 123 0.81 3.03 -10.97
C ALA A 123 1.56 4.18 -10.29
N PHE A 124 0.98 5.37 -10.30
CA PHE A 124 1.54 6.55 -9.65
C PHE A 124 1.60 6.38 -8.13
N GLN A 125 0.50 5.90 -7.52
CA GLN A 125 0.44 5.58 -6.09
C GLN A 125 1.53 4.58 -5.70
N TRP A 126 1.70 3.52 -6.48
CA TRP A 126 2.74 2.52 -6.22
C TRP A 126 4.16 3.12 -6.26
N GLY A 127 4.43 4.01 -7.23
CA GLY A 127 5.70 4.71 -7.33
C GLY A 127 6.02 5.59 -6.11
N VAL A 128 4.99 6.09 -5.42
CA VAL A 128 5.15 6.97 -4.24
C VAL A 128 5.10 6.20 -2.92
N TYR A 129 4.18 5.23 -2.79
CA TYR A 129 3.96 4.44 -1.57
C TYR A 129 4.42 3.00 -1.77
N SER A 130 5.73 2.81 -1.81
CA SER A 130 6.38 1.50 -2.05
C SER A 130 7.12 0.96 -0.82
N ALA A 131 7.25 1.74 0.24
CA ALA A 131 7.94 1.34 1.46
C ALA A 131 7.44 2.13 2.66
N ALA A 132 7.51 1.53 3.85
CA ALA A 132 7.33 2.20 5.15
C ALA A 132 8.04 1.40 6.24
N ASP A 133 8.50 2.10 7.29
CA ASP A 133 9.10 1.49 8.49
C ASP A 133 10.28 0.55 8.17
N GLY A 134 11.07 0.89 7.14
CA GLY A 134 12.20 0.09 6.67
C GLY A 134 11.83 -1.14 5.82
N PHE A 135 10.55 -1.37 5.53
CA PHE A 135 10.08 -2.51 4.75
C PHE A 135 9.50 -2.09 3.40
N ASN A 136 9.88 -2.81 2.33
CA ASN A 136 9.30 -2.64 1.01
C ASN A 136 7.89 -3.26 0.98
N SER A 137 6.87 -2.43 1.09
CA SER A 137 5.46 -2.84 1.08
C SER A 137 4.73 -2.15 -0.06
N SER A 138 4.16 -2.92 -0.97
CA SER A 138 3.36 -2.35 -2.05
C SER A 138 1.99 -1.91 -1.55
N SER A 139 1.57 -0.71 -1.93
CA SER A 139 0.22 -0.21 -1.61
C SER A 139 -0.87 -0.74 -2.55
N ILE A 140 -0.51 -1.28 -3.73
CA ILE A 140 -1.49 -1.73 -4.73
C ILE A 140 -1.44 -3.23 -5.03
N PHE A 141 -0.40 -3.94 -4.56
CA PHE A 141 -0.23 -5.39 -4.76
C PHE A 141 -0.16 -6.10 -3.42
N THR A 142 -0.97 -7.14 -3.25
CA THR A 142 -0.97 -7.89 -1.99
C THR A 142 -0.09 -9.14 -2.02
N THR A 143 0.27 -9.68 -3.20
CA THR A 143 1.00 -10.97 -3.30
C THR A 143 2.36 -10.93 -2.61
N ASN A 144 3.15 -9.86 -2.80
CA ASN A 144 4.43 -9.72 -2.11
C ASN A 144 4.23 -9.48 -0.60
N ASN A 145 3.26 -8.65 -0.22
CA ASN A 145 2.94 -8.39 1.19
C ASN A 145 2.52 -9.69 1.89
N PHE A 146 1.70 -10.51 1.25
CA PHE A 146 1.30 -11.82 1.77
C PHE A 146 2.50 -12.77 1.93
N LYS A 147 3.38 -12.87 0.92
CA LYS A 147 4.63 -13.64 1.02
C LYS A 147 5.49 -13.19 2.21
N GLN A 148 5.70 -11.89 2.36
CA GLN A 148 6.51 -11.33 3.45
C GLN A 148 5.84 -11.52 4.81
N CYS A 149 4.51 -11.46 4.89
CA CYS A 149 3.74 -11.76 6.07
C CYS A 149 4.00 -13.21 6.54
N VAL A 150 3.83 -14.19 5.64
CA VAL A 150 4.06 -15.61 5.95
C VAL A 150 5.51 -15.86 6.38
N ILE A 151 6.48 -15.32 5.62
CA ILE A 151 7.91 -15.45 5.96
C ILE A 151 8.21 -14.79 7.32
N GLY A 152 7.69 -13.60 7.57
CA GLY A 152 7.90 -12.87 8.82
C GLY A 152 7.41 -13.65 10.05
N TRP A 153 6.19 -14.19 10.00
CA TRP A 153 5.68 -15.05 11.07
C TRP A 153 6.47 -16.35 11.22
N THR A 154 6.88 -16.99 10.11
CA THR A 154 7.71 -18.19 10.15
C THR A 154 9.05 -17.90 10.82
N GLN A 155 9.72 -16.81 10.44
CA GLN A 155 10.98 -16.39 11.04
C GLN A 155 10.81 -16.10 12.53
N TYR A 156 9.76 -15.39 12.93
CA TYR A 156 9.47 -15.08 14.33
C TYR A 156 9.20 -16.35 15.15
N ILE A 157 8.44 -17.31 14.63
CA ILE A 157 8.16 -18.56 15.34
C ILE A 157 9.45 -19.36 15.56
N LEU A 158 10.37 -19.36 14.59
CA LEU A 158 11.62 -20.13 14.64
C LEU A 158 12.71 -19.47 15.48
N THR A 159 12.79 -18.12 15.48
CA THR A 159 13.90 -17.38 16.09
C THR A 159 13.51 -16.58 17.33
N LYS A 160 12.21 -16.35 17.54
CA LYS A 160 11.63 -15.46 18.56
C LYS A 160 12.12 -14.01 18.49
N ASP A 161 12.84 -13.63 17.43
CA ASP A 161 13.39 -12.29 17.27
C ASP A 161 12.26 -11.26 16.98
N ARG A 162 12.23 -10.19 17.77
CA ARG A 162 11.24 -9.08 17.66
C ARG A 162 11.29 -8.34 16.33
N VAL A 163 12.46 -8.31 15.65
CA VAL A 163 12.58 -7.71 14.30
C VAL A 163 11.66 -8.44 13.32
N PHE A 164 11.63 -9.77 13.36
CA PHE A 164 10.73 -10.56 12.52
C PHE A 164 9.26 -10.39 12.91
N ARG A 165 8.96 -10.20 14.21
CA ARG A 165 7.61 -9.86 14.67
C ARG A 165 7.16 -8.51 14.11
N LYS A 166 8.01 -7.45 14.19
CA LYS A 166 7.72 -6.12 13.61
C LYS A 166 7.42 -6.25 12.13
N LYS A 167 8.26 -6.97 11.38
CA LYS A 167 8.06 -7.28 9.96
C LYS A 167 6.73 -8.00 9.71
N ALA A 168 6.44 -9.06 10.46
CA ALA A 168 5.23 -9.85 10.31
C ALA A 168 3.97 -9.00 10.54
N VAL A 169 3.94 -8.18 11.59
CA VAL A 169 2.82 -7.29 11.92
C VAL A 169 2.63 -6.24 10.83
N MET A 170 3.71 -5.62 10.33
CA MET A 170 3.65 -4.64 9.25
C MET A 170 2.95 -5.20 8.00
N TYR A 171 3.36 -6.40 7.56
CA TYR A 171 2.78 -7.03 6.37
C TYR A 171 1.41 -7.63 6.63
N THR A 172 1.11 -8.12 7.84
CA THR A 172 -0.24 -8.59 8.22
C THR A 172 -1.24 -7.44 8.10
N ASN A 173 -0.93 -6.28 8.67
CA ASN A 173 -1.79 -5.11 8.57
C ASN A 173 -1.94 -4.61 7.13
N SER A 174 -0.88 -4.66 6.32
CA SER A 174 -0.95 -4.34 4.90
C SER A 174 -1.94 -5.27 4.16
N VAL A 175 -1.88 -6.58 4.41
CA VAL A 175 -2.81 -7.55 3.79
C VAL A 175 -4.24 -7.30 4.27
N ILE A 176 -4.45 -7.09 5.57
CA ILE A 176 -5.78 -6.81 6.14
C ILE A 176 -6.35 -5.52 5.54
N CYS A 177 -5.59 -4.44 5.51
CA CYS A 177 -6.04 -3.17 4.95
C CYS A 177 -6.37 -3.28 3.45
N PHE A 178 -5.57 -4.04 2.68
CA PHE A 178 -5.88 -4.32 1.29
C PHE A 178 -7.22 -5.03 1.13
N VAL A 179 -7.47 -6.10 1.91
CA VAL A 179 -8.75 -6.84 1.89
C VAL A 179 -9.91 -5.95 2.29
N LEU A 180 -9.76 -5.13 3.34
CA LEU A 180 -10.80 -4.16 3.75
C LEU A 180 -11.08 -3.14 2.64
N GLY A 181 -10.05 -2.67 1.95
CA GLY A 181 -10.18 -1.80 0.78
C GLY A 181 -10.95 -2.48 -0.36
N CYS A 182 -10.65 -3.75 -0.63
CA CYS A 182 -11.38 -4.55 -1.62
C CYS A 182 -12.86 -4.68 -1.27
N LEU A 183 -13.18 -5.04 -0.02
CA LEU A 183 -14.56 -5.17 0.44
C LEU A 183 -15.32 -3.83 0.34
N LEU A 184 -14.66 -2.74 0.72
CA LEU A 184 -15.22 -1.40 0.63
C LEU A 184 -15.48 -0.99 -0.82
N GLY A 185 -14.57 -1.31 -1.75
CA GLY A 185 -14.70 -1.03 -3.17
C GLY A 185 -15.89 -1.77 -3.79
N VAL A 186 -16.01 -3.07 -3.56
CA VAL A 186 -17.15 -3.88 -4.03
C VAL A 186 -18.46 -3.37 -3.44
N TRP A 187 -18.51 -3.14 -2.13
CA TRP A 187 -19.70 -2.62 -1.45
C TRP A 187 -20.11 -1.26 -2.02
N SER A 188 -19.17 -0.35 -2.26
CA SER A 188 -19.45 0.98 -2.76
C SER A 188 -20.07 0.98 -4.16
N VAL A 189 -19.53 0.16 -5.07
CA VAL A 189 -20.07 0.03 -6.44
C VAL A 189 -21.46 -0.64 -6.41
N ASN A 190 -21.64 -1.70 -5.63
CA ASN A 190 -22.94 -2.38 -5.52
C ASN A 190 -24.02 -1.50 -4.94
N THR A 191 -23.66 -0.52 -4.09
CA THR A 191 -24.62 0.37 -3.44
C THR A 191 -24.86 1.65 -4.25
N PHE A 192 -23.82 2.22 -4.84
CA PHE A 192 -23.86 3.57 -5.44
C PHE A 192 -23.44 3.58 -6.93
N ALA A 193 -23.19 2.43 -7.54
CA ALA A 193 -22.67 2.30 -8.91
C ALA A 193 -21.42 3.19 -9.11
N ALA A 194 -21.33 3.95 -10.20
CA ALA A 194 -20.21 4.83 -10.48
C ALA A 194 -19.91 5.85 -9.37
N SER A 195 -20.94 6.35 -8.67
CA SER A 195 -20.80 7.28 -7.54
C SER A 195 -20.11 6.63 -6.32
N GLY A 196 -19.98 5.30 -6.30
CA GLY A 196 -19.21 4.58 -5.30
C GLY A 196 -17.74 5.03 -5.22
N ALA A 197 -17.19 5.60 -6.29
CA ALA A 197 -15.86 6.21 -6.30
C ALA A 197 -15.66 7.23 -5.17
N TYR A 198 -16.70 7.97 -4.78
CA TYR A 198 -16.61 9.02 -3.74
C TYR A 198 -16.37 8.46 -2.33
N VAL A 199 -16.68 7.19 -2.10
CA VAL A 199 -16.41 6.52 -0.81
C VAL A 199 -14.91 6.50 -0.49
N ALA A 200 -14.06 6.43 -1.51
CA ALA A 200 -12.60 6.46 -1.35
C ALA A 200 -12.07 7.81 -0.85
N PHE A 201 -12.82 8.89 -0.98
CA PHE A 201 -12.37 10.19 -0.45
C PHE A 201 -12.24 10.20 1.07
N LEU A 202 -12.98 9.35 1.77
CA LEU A 202 -12.86 9.22 3.22
C LEU A 202 -11.46 8.72 3.65
N PRO A 203 -10.97 7.57 3.18
CA PRO A 203 -9.60 7.13 3.48
C PRO A 203 -8.53 8.07 2.89
N LEU A 204 -8.74 8.70 1.74
CA LEU A 204 -7.81 9.69 1.18
C LEU A 204 -7.70 10.94 2.09
N LEU A 205 -8.81 11.42 2.67
CA LEU A 205 -8.78 12.49 3.67
C LEU A 205 -8.06 12.06 4.95
N GLY A 206 -8.27 10.83 5.41
CA GLY A 206 -7.51 10.26 6.52
C GLY A 206 -6.00 10.25 6.24
N ALA A 207 -5.58 9.80 5.06
CA ALA A 207 -4.20 9.82 4.62
C ALA A 207 -3.63 11.26 4.57
N ARG A 208 -4.43 12.24 4.12
CA ARG A 208 -4.02 13.65 4.11
C ARG A 208 -3.76 14.19 5.52
N VAL A 209 -4.55 13.78 6.51
CA VAL A 209 -4.34 14.15 7.91
C VAL A 209 -3.04 13.52 8.44
N ILE A 210 -2.82 12.22 8.19
CA ILE A 210 -1.60 11.54 8.64
C ILE A 210 -0.35 12.16 8.01
N ILE A 211 -0.38 12.53 6.72
CA ILE A 211 0.74 13.24 6.09
C ILE A 211 1.04 14.56 6.84
N GLY A 212 0.00 15.29 7.23
CA GLY A 212 0.17 16.50 8.03
C GLY A 212 0.81 16.24 9.40
N LEU A 213 0.50 15.12 10.03
CA LEU A 213 1.12 14.71 11.29
C LEU A 213 2.59 14.31 11.10
N CYS A 214 2.93 13.64 10.00
CA CYS A 214 4.33 13.31 9.68
C CYS A 214 5.17 14.56 9.39
N GLU A 215 4.61 15.57 8.73
CA GLU A 215 5.32 16.83 8.40
C GLU A 215 5.55 17.73 9.62
N ASN A 216 4.72 17.63 10.64
CA ASN A 216 4.80 18.44 11.85
C ASN A 216 5.75 17.86 12.91
N VAL A 217 6.43 16.75 12.64
CA VAL A 217 7.51 16.25 13.49
C VAL A 217 8.76 17.07 13.19
N PRO A 218 9.30 17.88 14.17
CA PRO A 218 10.51 18.67 13.94
C PRO A 218 11.70 17.77 13.59
N GLU A 219 12.54 18.22 12.65
CA GLU A 219 13.74 17.48 12.22
C GLU A 219 14.85 17.42 13.28
N ASN A 220 14.81 18.29 14.28
CA ASN A 220 15.83 18.36 15.33
C ASN A 220 15.28 17.80 16.64
N GLU A 221 15.86 16.72 17.10
CA GLU A 221 15.64 16.19 18.44
C GLU A 221 16.33 17.10 19.46
N THR A 222 15.65 17.38 20.56
CA THR A 222 16.29 18.09 21.68
C THR A 222 17.23 17.15 22.43
N PRO A 223 18.27 17.69 23.14
CA PRO A 223 19.15 16.82 23.95
C PRO A 223 18.38 15.93 24.95
N GLU A 224 17.27 16.43 25.50
CA GLU A 224 16.38 15.66 26.39
C GLU A 224 15.67 14.49 25.69
N GLU A 225 15.29 14.68 24.43
CA GLU A 225 14.64 13.60 23.63
C GLU A 225 15.64 12.54 23.19
N ILE A 226 16.91 12.92 22.94
CA ILE A 226 17.99 11.95 22.65
C ILE A 226 18.29 11.11 23.90
N GLU A 227 18.31 11.74 25.09
CA GLU A 227 18.49 11.02 26.37
C GLU A 227 17.31 10.08 26.66
N GLU A 228 16.06 10.53 26.41
CA GLU A 228 14.85 9.70 26.60
C GLU A 228 14.86 8.51 25.61
N GLU A 229 15.27 8.70 24.34
CA GLU A 229 15.38 7.62 23.35
C GLU A 229 16.44 6.62 23.74
N ALA A 230 17.61 7.07 24.20
CA ALA A 230 18.67 6.20 24.67
C ALA A 230 18.25 5.39 25.90
N ALA A 231 17.54 6.01 26.85
CA ALA A 231 17.00 5.32 28.03
C ALA A 231 15.90 4.30 27.65
N GLU A 232 15.02 4.61 26.71
CA GLU A 232 14.02 3.66 26.22
C GLU A 232 14.66 2.49 25.46
N GLU A 233 15.73 2.72 24.69
CA GLU A 233 16.47 1.66 23.98
C GLU A 233 17.21 0.75 24.97
N GLU A 234 17.76 1.31 26.06
CA GLU A 234 18.42 0.56 27.12
C GLU A 234 17.42 -0.27 27.93
N GLU A 235 16.25 0.29 28.28
CA GLU A 235 15.17 -0.44 28.93
C GLU A 235 14.62 -1.57 28.07
N GLU A 236 14.45 -1.34 26.75
CA GLU A 236 14.00 -2.36 25.81
C GLU A 236 15.05 -3.49 25.64
N ALA A 237 16.34 -3.15 25.70
CA ALA A 237 17.43 -4.12 25.66
C ALA A 237 17.46 -5.01 26.92
N VAL A 238 17.29 -4.40 28.11
CA VAL A 238 17.22 -5.13 29.39
C VAL A 238 16.02 -6.09 29.42
N LEU A 239 14.83 -5.62 28.96
CA LEU A 239 13.64 -6.48 28.88
C LEU A 239 13.84 -7.64 27.90
N LEU A 240 14.62 -7.43 26.84
CA LEU A 240 14.96 -8.49 25.87
C LEU A 240 15.89 -9.54 26.47
N GLU A 241 16.85 -9.13 27.31
CA GLU A 241 17.74 -10.04 28.01
C GLU A 241 16.97 -10.86 29.09
N GLU A 242 16.09 -10.19 29.86
CA GLU A 242 15.24 -10.87 30.85
C GLU A 242 14.29 -11.91 30.21
N ASP A 243 13.66 -11.56 29.06
CA ASP A 243 12.79 -12.49 28.33
C ASP A 243 13.59 -13.71 27.79
N ALA A 244 14.83 -13.48 27.32
CA ALA A 244 15.71 -14.56 26.84
C ALA A 244 16.16 -15.47 27.96
N GLU A 245 16.51 -14.93 29.13
CA GLU A 245 16.87 -15.73 30.30
C GLU A 245 15.70 -16.56 30.85
N MET A 246 14.46 -16.03 30.79
CA MET A 246 13.27 -16.78 31.19
C MET A 246 12.97 -17.94 30.21
N GLU A 247 13.15 -17.75 28.92
CA GLU A 247 12.95 -18.81 27.91
C GLU A 247 14.00 -19.94 28.09
N ASP A 248 15.25 -19.62 28.36
CA ASP A 248 16.30 -20.61 28.63
C ASP A 248 16.02 -21.42 29.92
N HIS A 249 15.48 -20.81 30.97
CA HIS A 249 15.08 -21.48 32.18
C HIS A 249 13.87 -22.43 32.01
N GLU A 250 12.88 -22.05 31.20
CA GLU A 250 11.74 -22.90 30.86
C GLU A 250 12.15 -24.11 30.00
N GLU A 251 13.17 -23.99 29.16
CA GLU A 251 13.70 -25.09 28.36
C GLU A 251 14.54 -26.08 29.23
N GLU A 252 15.20 -25.61 30.29
CA GLU A 252 15.94 -26.48 31.21
C GLU A 252 15.01 -27.26 32.14
N GLU A 253 13.88 -26.70 32.59
CA GLU A 253 12.90 -27.40 33.44
C GLU A 253 12.08 -28.46 32.67
N THR A 254 12.02 -28.39 31.32
CA THR A 254 11.25 -29.33 30.50
C THR A 254 12.09 -30.49 29.93
N LYS A 255 13.38 -30.57 30.24
CA LYS A 255 14.29 -31.69 29.89
C LYS A 255 14.54 -32.63 31.04
#